data_a2aa6e1f8d7d8fdaa0cd3a7eecbcbfe2
#
_entry.id   a2aa6e1f8d7d8fdaa0cd3a7eecbcbfe2
#
_cell.length_a   1.000
_cell.length_b   1.000
_cell.length_c   1.000
_cell.angle_alpha   90.00
_cell.angle_beta   90.00
_cell.angle_gamma   90.00
#
_symmetry.space_group_name_H-M   'P 1'
#
loop_
_entity.id
_entity.type
_entity.pdbx_description
1 polymer ?
#
loop_
_entity_poly.entity_id
_entity_poly.type
_entity_poly.pdbx_seq_one_letter_code
_entity_poly.pdbx_strand_id
1 'polypeptide(L)'
;MPIDDLKLLATYALFGIRTINDANMENAAQDKLSESSKSRFGVFVTLHRNENEFRLDESDERQIHGCLGHWSAKYHSMTPAELVARIQQLTKDVRTKDDRRLHFDTDVDQDASATIEISLMNLPLREIDDASPEAKSPFSNKNQGVLVDSGSGKRATYLPGVFPNASWAYISQSLRQKAGLGRTSAARFYAYDTTVITFQIYNTLFSAPSVSYLRTDVAFFYLKQYDNFVPYEYNATTKESRVDMGEAVRNVACIGDVIGFAHDYKIVFENKPILPNLEYYYQLWLKAPNVYRQASIFLIRAYNRRGVHQSRVQLMSSHLYSAMERNALEPRFEMGEAVSVLAQVSVPRVKVLKRALDVMRGRVEDMLHTSTTPLDNVFELNWQSQSVHQLFKLETSTTAPKASKTYVDHALLLFRAFMKTAQRTIVRLNSLETNYLAVIYECLSNLEAVMILSEMHTAAIKSVNYTHTAMAHDEIRNQRLRYFATLAEIRRGEYGLYYFKDGKTARLDITGHVLDAP
;
A
#
# COMPACT_ATOMS: atom_id res chain seq x y z
N MET A 1 -2.36 20.28 -3.74
CA MET A 1 -2.22 18.91 -3.20
C MET A 1 -2.38 18.86 -1.68
N PRO A 2 -3.51 19.13 -1.14
CA PRO A 2 -3.57 19.50 0.27
C PRO A 2 -4.52 18.67 1.13
N ILE A 3 -5.70 18.30 0.60
CA ILE A 3 -6.58 17.31 1.23
C ILE A 3 -5.95 15.92 1.12
N ASP A 4 -5.20 15.68 0.04
CA ASP A 4 -4.53 14.41 -0.20
C ASP A 4 -3.40 14.15 0.80
N ASP A 5 -2.66 15.18 1.22
CA ASP A 5 -1.64 15.04 2.27
C ASP A 5 -2.27 14.67 3.62
N LEU A 6 -3.44 15.22 3.96
CA LEU A 6 -4.16 14.85 5.17
C LEU A 6 -4.70 13.41 5.11
N LYS A 7 -5.17 12.98 3.94
CA LYS A 7 -5.60 11.58 3.73
C LYS A 7 -4.43 10.61 3.92
N LEU A 8 -3.26 10.94 3.35
CA LEU A 8 -2.03 10.15 3.51
C LEU A 8 -1.62 10.07 4.97
N LEU A 9 -1.58 11.22 5.64
CA LEU A 9 -1.21 11.32 7.05
C LEU A 9 -2.11 10.46 7.95
N ALA A 10 -3.43 10.53 7.73
CA ALA A 10 -4.39 9.71 8.47
C ALA A 10 -4.22 8.22 8.15
N THR A 11 -4.03 7.87 6.87
CA THR A 11 -3.82 6.48 6.46
C THR A 11 -2.53 5.90 7.07
N TYR A 12 -1.44 6.65 7.05
CA TYR A 12 -0.18 6.22 7.67
C TYR A 12 -0.29 6.10 9.19
N ALA A 13 -1.01 7.02 9.85
CA ALA A 13 -1.25 6.94 11.28
C ALA A 13 -2.04 5.67 11.65
N LEU A 14 -3.00 5.24 10.81
CA LEU A 14 -3.78 4.02 11.03
C LEU A 14 -2.88 2.78 11.12
N PHE A 15 -1.90 2.68 10.24
CA PHE A 15 -0.97 1.53 10.18
C PHE A 15 0.33 1.75 10.97
N GLY A 16 0.48 2.87 11.67
CA GLY A 16 1.71 3.20 12.39
C GLY A 16 2.92 3.41 11.48
N ILE A 17 2.70 3.70 10.19
CA ILE A 17 3.76 3.96 9.22
C ILE A 17 4.37 5.33 9.54
N ARG A 18 5.70 5.38 9.65
CA ARG A 18 6.46 6.62 9.79
C ARG A 18 7.33 6.82 8.57
N THR A 19 7.39 8.06 8.09
CA THR A 19 8.27 8.46 6.98
C THR A 19 9.15 9.62 7.41
N ILE A 20 10.31 9.78 6.77
CA ILE A 20 11.18 10.96 7.02
C ILE A 20 10.55 12.26 6.51
N ASN A 21 9.49 12.15 5.71
CA ASN A 21 8.75 13.28 5.17
C ASN A 21 7.53 13.67 6.03
N ASP A 22 7.31 13.02 7.19
CA ASP A 22 6.14 13.29 8.04
C ASP A 22 6.01 14.78 8.37
N ALA A 23 7.11 15.45 8.73
CA ALA A 23 7.11 16.88 9.03
C ALA A 23 6.68 17.74 7.83
N ASN A 24 7.10 17.38 6.61
CA ASN A 24 6.69 18.09 5.40
C ASN A 24 5.21 17.83 5.07
N MET A 25 4.73 16.61 5.27
CA MET A 25 3.32 16.25 5.10
C MET A 25 2.44 16.97 6.14
N GLU A 26 2.88 17.00 7.39
CA GLU A 26 2.21 17.72 8.47
C GLU A 26 2.13 19.23 8.16
N ASN A 27 3.21 19.84 7.72
CA ASN A 27 3.23 21.25 7.33
C ASN A 27 2.28 21.53 6.16
N ALA A 28 2.31 20.71 5.10
CA ALA A 28 1.42 20.85 3.96
C ALA A 28 -0.06 20.68 4.36
N ALA A 29 -0.37 19.73 5.25
CA ALA A 29 -1.70 19.55 5.78
C ALA A 29 -2.14 20.74 6.66
N GLN A 30 -1.23 21.27 7.48
CA GLN A 30 -1.48 22.44 8.33
C GLN A 30 -1.75 23.68 7.49
N ASP A 31 -0.97 23.97 6.45
CA ASP A 31 -1.14 25.11 5.56
C ASP A 31 -2.55 25.12 4.94
N LYS A 32 -3.03 23.97 4.54
CA LYS A 32 -4.36 23.85 3.91
C LYS A 32 -5.51 23.90 4.89
N LEU A 33 -5.32 23.39 6.09
CA LEU A 33 -6.29 23.60 7.15
C LEU A 33 -6.35 25.07 7.58
N SER A 34 -5.23 25.80 7.50
CA SER A 34 -5.16 27.24 7.78
C SER A 34 -5.82 28.11 6.70
N GLU A 35 -5.74 27.71 5.43
CA GLU A 35 -6.39 28.41 4.31
C GLU A 35 -7.94 28.39 4.39
N SER A 36 -8.49 27.45 5.15
CA SER A 36 -9.93 27.38 5.34
C SER A 36 -10.41 28.49 6.27
N SER A 37 -11.35 29.31 5.80
CA SER A 37 -11.98 30.39 6.59
C SER A 37 -12.76 29.92 7.81
N LYS A 38 -13.00 28.62 7.96
CA LYS A 38 -13.82 28.05 9.04
C LYS A 38 -12.96 27.71 10.25
N SER A 39 -13.27 28.32 11.39
CA SER A 39 -12.71 27.92 12.69
C SER A 39 -13.27 26.57 13.12
N ARG A 40 -12.43 25.68 13.62
CA ARG A 40 -12.79 24.31 14.01
C ARG A 40 -12.54 24.11 15.49
N PHE A 41 -13.52 23.55 16.19
CA PHE A 41 -13.40 23.28 17.63
C PHE A 41 -13.28 21.79 17.96
N GLY A 42 -13.40 20.92 16.98
CA GLY A 42 -13.30 19.48 17.19
C GLY A 42 -13.18 18.69 15.90
N VAL A 43 -12.86 17.42 16.05
CA VAL A 43 -12.72 16.44 14.97
C VAL A 43 -13.17 15.07 15.42
N PHE A 44 -13.79 14.33 14.51
CA PHE A 44 -14.08 12.91 14.63
C PHE A 44 -13.39 12.16 13.49
N VAL A 45 -12.94 10.97 13.80
CA VAL A 45 -12.47 10.00 12.81
C VAL A 45 -13.37 8.77 12.92
N THR A 46 -14.00 8.41 11.82
CA THR A 46 -14.87 7.25 11.71
C THR A 46 -14.28 6.28 10.69
N LEU A 47 -14.25 5.01 11.06
CA LEU A 47 -13.87 3.92 10.19
C LEU A 47 -15.14 3.20 9.74
N HIS A 48 -15.39 3.15 8.44
CA HIS A 48 -16.54 2.46 7.84
C HIS A 48 -16.07 1.17 7.18
N ARG A 49 -16.84 0.10 7.34
CA ARG A 49 -16.61 -1.17 6.66
C ARG A 49 -16.94 -1.03 5.18
N ASN A 50 -16.23 -1.75 4.32
CA ASN A 50 -16.50 -1.73 2.89
C ASN A 50 -17.75 -2.57 2.57
N GLU A 51 -18.70 -2.01 1.82
CA GLU A 51 -20.01 -2.59 1.55
C GLU A 51 -19.99 -3.88 0.72
N ASN A 52 -18.85 -4.24 0.11
CA ASN A 52 -18.79 -5.36 -0.82
C ASN A 52 -18.67 -6.74 -0.17
N GLU A 53 -18.44 -6.83 1.15
CA GLU A 53 -18.22 -8.14 1.79
C GLU A 53 -19.47 -8.84 2.33
N PHE A 54 -20.58 -8.14 2.61
CA PHE A 54 -21.83 -8.80 3.03
C PHE A 54 -23.07 -7.94 2.71
N ARG A 55 -23.67 -8.17 1.55
CA ARG A 55 -25.08 -7.81 1.34
C ARG A 55 -25.97 -8.85 2.03
N LEU A 56 -26.26 -8.64 3.27
CA LEU A 56 -27.45 -9.18 3.93
C LEU A 56 -28.15 -8.00 4.60
N ASP A 57 -29.28 -7.63 4.00
CA ASP A 57 -30.25 -6.61 4.36
C ASP A 57 -30.05 -5.22 3.77
N GLU A 58 -31.17 -4.75 3.17
CA GLU A 58 -31.39 -3.48 2.50
C GLU A 58 -31.42 -2.24 3.42
N SER A 59 -30.78 -2.27 4.60
CA SER A 59 -30.64 -1.07 5.41
C SER A 59 -29.35 -0.34 5.05
N ASP A 60 -29.50 0.85 4.53
CA ASP A 60 -28.49 1.82 4.06
C ASP A 60 -27.57 2.36 5.20
N GLU A 61 -27.39 1.60 6.26
CA GLU A 61 -26.49 1.94 7.36
C GLU A 61 -25.08 1.42 7.04
N ARG A 62 -24.24 2.32 6.52
CA ARG A 62 -22.78 2.12 6.50
C ARG A 62 -22.35 1.61 7.87
N GLN A 63 -21.95 0.35 7.97
CA GLN A 63 -21.57 -0.21 9.26
C GLN A 63 -20.33 0.52 9.78
N ILE A 64 -20.52 1.29 10.84
CA ILE A 64 -19.44 1.97 11.54
C ILE A 64 -18.60 0.92 12.25
N HIS A 65 -17.35 0.79 11.85
CA HIS A 65 -16.37 -0.14 12.41
C HIS A 65 -15.65 0.43 13.63
N GLY A 66 -15.62 1.74 13.76
CA GLY A 66 -15.11 2.51 14.88
C GLY A 66 -15.31 4.00 14.65
N CYS A 67 -15.49 4.77 15.73
CA CYS A 67 -15.62 6.21 15.66
C CYS A 67 -15.15 6.84 16.96
N LEU A 68 -14.09 7.63 16.90
CA LEU A 68 -13.59 8.40 18.03
C LEU A 68 -13.51 9.87 17.69
N GLY A 69 -13.71 10.72 18.68
CA GLY A 69 -13.68 12.15 18.51
C GLY A 69 -13.03 12.90 19.65
N HIS A 70 -12.61 14.11 19.32
CA HIS A 70 -12.07 15.07 20.28
C HIS A 70 -12.56 16.47 19.94
N TRP A 71 -12.94 17.25 20.94
CA TRP A 71 -13.26 18.66 20.80
C TRP A 71 -12.76 19.48 21.98
N SER A 72 -12.53 20.77 21.73
CA SER A 72 -12.08 21.70 22.75
C SER A 72 -13.11 21.85 23.87
N ALA A 73 -12.67 21.75 25.11
CA ALA A 73 -13.51 21.84 26.29
C ALA A 73 -14.25 23.18 26.42
N LYS A 74 -13.71 24.23 25.85
CA LYS A 74 -14.29 25.59 25.88
C LYS A 74 -14.78 26.05 24.50
N TYR A 75 -14.90 25.13 23.55
CA TYR A 75 -15.26 25.41 22.15
C TYR A 75 -14.37 26.46 21.47
N HIS A 76 -13.09 26.54 21.86
CA HIS A 76 -12.13 27.38 21.17
C HIS A 76 -11.71 26.75 19.87
N SER A 77 -11.39 27.61 18.92
CA SER A 77 -10.78 27.16 17.66
C SER A 77 -9.47 26.45 17.95
N MET A 78 -9.32 25.25 17.41
CA MET A 78 -8.07 24.52 17.40
C MET A 78 -7.11 25.12 16.37
N THR A 79 -5.84 25.19 16.69
CA THR A 79 -4.82 25.53 15.70
C THR A 79 -4.70 24.41 14.66
N PRO A 80 -4.24 24.71 13.44
CA PRO A 80 -3.99 23.67 12.43
C PRO A 80 -3.09 22.53 12.93
N ALA A 81 -2.03 22.85 13.68
CA ALA A 81 -1.13 21.88 14.27
C ALA A 81 -1.84 20.94 15.27
N GLU A 82 -2.64 21.50 16.17
CA GLU A 82 -3.44 20.70 17.11
C GLU A 82 -4.43 19.81 16.38
N LEU A 83 -5.07 20.32 15.34
CA LEU A 83 -6.05 19.57 14.56
C LEU A 83 -5.39 18.38 13.84
N VAL A 84 -4.24 18.59 13.17
CA VAL A 84 -3.47 17.52 12.52
C VAL A 84 -3.03 16.46 13.54
N ALA A 85 -2.45 16.88 14.66
CA ALA A 85 -2.02 15.95 15.72
C ALA A 85 -3.21 15.14 16.28
N ARG A 86 -4.39 15.75 16.41
CA ARG A 86 -5.61 15.04 16.85
C ARG A 86 -6.12 14.06 15.81
N ILE A 87 -6.11 14.42 14.54
CA ILE A 87 -6.49 13.50 13.45
C ILE A 87 -5.60 12.26 13.45
N GLN A 88 -4.27 12.44 13.52
CA GLN A 88 -3.33 11.33 13.60
C GLN A 88 -3.59 10.44 14.83
N GLN A 89 -3.75 11.05 16.01
CA GLN A 89 -4.00 10.30 17.24
C GLN A 89 -5.32 9.54 17.19
N LEU A 90 -6.41 10.18 16.76
CA LEU A 90 -7.72 9.55 16.66
C LEU A 90 -7.75 8.44 15.62
N THR A 91 -7.08 8.63 14.48
CA THR A 91 -6.97 7.59 13.44
C THR A 91 -6.26 6.35 13.97
N LYS A 92 -5.20 6.51 14.74
CA LYS A 92 -4.52 5.40 15.41
C LYS A 92 -5.41 4.76 16.49
N ASP A 93 -6.09 5.57 17.30
CA ASP A 93 -6.87 5.12 18.44
C ASP A 93 -8.20 4.45 18.02
N VAL A 94 -8.81 4.88 16.92
CA VAL A 94 -10.07 4.29 16.41
C VAL A 94 -9.90 2.81 16.09
N ARG A 95 -8.70 2.39 15.70
CA ARG A 95 -8.38 1.00 15.42
C ARG A 95 -8.23 0.14 16.68
N THR A 96 -7.74 0.71 17.78
CA THR A 96 -7.27 -0.05 18.95
C THR A 96 -8.05 0.22 20.23
N LYS A 97 -8.81 1.32 20.31
CA LYS A 97 -9.44 1.79 21.56
C LYS A 97 -10.95 1.97 21.47
N ASP A 98 -11.56 1.84 20.29
CA ASP A 98 -13.01 1.91 20.18
C ASP A 98 -13.65 0.60 20.70
N ASP A 99 -14.63 0.69 21.59
CA ASP A 99 -15.29 -0.46 22.21
C ASP A 99 -15.91 -1.41 21.16
N ARG A 100 -16.34 -0.89 20.02
CA ARG A 100 -16.87 -1.68 18.91
C ARG A 100 -15.83 -2.63 18.33
N ARG A 101 -14.54 -2.27 18.43
CA ARG A 101 -13.41 -3.09 17.94
C ARG A 101 -13.06 -4.23 18.88
N LEU A 102 -13.40 -4.14 20.15
CA LEU A 102 -13.14 -5.19 21.14
C LEU A 102 -13.93 -6.48 20.87
N HIS A 103 -15.00 -6.39 20.09
CA HIS A 103 -15.86 -7.51 19.72
C HIS A 103 -15.57 -8.10 18.34
N PHE A 104 -14.68 -7.49 17.58
CA PHE A 104 -14.25 -7.97 16.26
C PHE A 104 -12.79 -8.37 16.34
N ASP A 105 -12.44 -9.51 15.77
CA ASP A 105 -11.04 -9.84 15.53
C ASP A 105 -10.39 -8.66 14.81
N THR A 106 -9.28 -8.14 15.38
CA THR A 106 -8.53 -7.01 14.82
C THR A 106 -7.80 -7.45 13.55
N ASP A 107 -8.55 -7.85 12.55
CA ASP A 107 -7.98 -8.27 11.28
C ASP A 107 -7.57 -7.00 10.52
N VAL A 108 -6.26 -6.83 10.35
CA VAL A 108 -5.62 -5.74 9.59
C VAL A 108 -6.24 -5.63 8.20
N ASP A 109 -6.70 -6.73 7.66
CA ASP A 109 -7.29 -6.86 6.34
C ASP A 109 -8.59 -6.05 6.20
N GLN A 110 -9.42 -6.05 7.24
CA GLN A 110 -10.68 -5.31 7.24
C GLN A 110 -10.44 -3.80 7.30
N ASP A 111 -9.37 -3.37 7.99
CA ASP A 111 -9.03 -1.96 8.06
C ASP A 111 -8.50 -1.43 6.71
N ALA A 112 -7.74 -2.24 6.00
CA ALA A 112 -7.17 -1.83 4.73
C ALA A 112 -8.21 -1.64 3.61
N SER A 113 -9.30 -2.41 3.63
CA SER A 113 -10.43 -2.24 2.71
C SER A 113 -11.43 -1.16 3.14
N ALA A 114 -11.27 -0.62 4.35
CA ALA A 114 -12.21 0.33 4.94
C ALA A 114 -12.14 1.73 4.31
N THR A 115 -13.15 2.52 4.62
CA THR A 115 -13.21 3.96 4.31
C THR A 115 -13.02 4.76 5.60
N ILE A 116 -12.13 5.75 5.57
CA ILE A 116 -12.00 6.73 6.64
C ILE A 116 -12.88 7.94 6.33
N GLU A 117 -13.60 8.39 7.34
CA GLU A 117 -14.30 9.67 7.33
C GLU A 117 -13.73 10.55 8.45
N ILE A 118 -13.25 11.74 8.08
CA ILE A 118 -12.80 12.78 9.01
C ILE A 118 -13.87 13.87 9.03
N SER A 119 -14.55 14.03 10.15
CA SER A 119 -15.58 15.04 10.36
C SER A 119 -15.05 16.17 11.22
N LEU A 120 -14.80 17.35 10.60
CA LEU A 120 -14.32 18.56 11.27
C LEU A 120 -15.52 19.36 11.78
N MET A 121 -15.57 19.61 13.10
CA MET A 121 -16.64 20.37 13.73
C MET A 121 -16.36 21.88 13.64
N ASN A 122 -17.21 22.62 12.95
CA ASN A 122 -17.01 24.03 12.65
C ASN A 122 -17.69 24.96 13.66
N LEU A 123 -17.09 26.13 13.90
CA LEU A 123 -17.71 27.26 14.57
C LEU A 123 -18.43 28.14 13.53
N PRO A 124 -19.42 28.94 13.95
CA PRO A 124 -19.93 29.11 15.32
C PRO A 124 -20.90 28.00 15.75
N LEU A 125 -20.97 27.78 17.05
CA LEU A 125 -22.05 27.00 17.64
C LEU A 125 -23.31 27.84 17.68
N ARG A 126 -24.45 27.21 17.38
CA ARG A 126 -25.77 27.84 17.45
C ARG A 126 -26.59 27.16 18.54
N GLU A 127 -26.99 27.91 19.57
CA GLU A 127 -27.81 27.38 20.64
C GLU A 127 -29.20 26.98 20.10
N ILE A 128 -29.67 25.81 20.51
CA ILE A 128 -31.01 25.26 20.20
C ILE A 128 -31.86 25.43 21.43
N ASP A 129 -33.04 26.01 21.27
CA ASP A 129 -34.05 26.05 22.33
C ASP A 129 -34.67 24.66 22.49
N ASP A 130 -34.38 23.98 23.61
CA ASP A 130 -34.88 22.63 23.91
C ASP A 130 -36.41 22.56 23.97
N ALA A 131 -37.06 23.69 24.31
CA ALA A 131 -38.52 23.76 24.39
C ALA A 131 -39.22 23.99 23.04
N SER A 132 -38.52 24.60 22.07
CA SER A 132 -39.09 24.94 20.76
C SER A 132 -37.99 24.98 19.69
N PRO A 133 -37.34 23.86 19.39
CA PRO A 133 -36.17 23.83 18.51
C PRO A 133 -36.52 24.28 17.07
N GLU A 134 -37.72 23.99 16.60
CA GLU A 134 -38.16 24.29 15.22
C GLU A 134 -38.57 25.76 15.03
N ALA A 135 -39.09 26.41 16.11
CA ALA A 135 -39.63 27.77 16.03
C ALA A 135 -38.54 28.86 16.05
N LYS A 136 -37.46 28.67 16.78
CA LYS A 136 -36.42 29.70 16.99
C LYS A 136 -35.16 29.53 16.14
N SER A 137 -34.87 28.31 15.69
CA SER A 137 -33.69 28.05 14.91
C SER A 137 -33.88 26.75 14.12
N PRO A 138 -34.12 26.79 12.82
CA PRO A 138 -34.33 25.58 12.04
C PRO A 138 -33.08 24.68 12.18
N PHE A 139 -33.25 23.54 12.83
CA PHE A 139 -32.24 22.52 13.03
C PHE A 139 -32.54 21.34 12.11
N SER A 140 -31.55 20.89 11.43
CA SER A 140 -31.63 19.70 10.57
C SER A 140 -30.61 18.65 11.01
N ASN A 141 -31.07 17.64 11.76
CA ASN A 141 -30.25 16.51 12.19
C ASN A 141 -29.66 15.70 11.03
N LYS A 142 -30.16 15.89 9.82
CA LYS A 142 -29.57 15.30 8.59
C LYS A 142 -28.27 16.00 8.20
N ASN A 143 -28.20 17.33 8.35
CA ASN A 143 -27.11 18.16 7.84
C ASN A 143 -26.25 18.80 8.95
N GLN A 144 -26.71 18.76 10.18
CA GLN A 144 -26.05 19.40 11.33
C GLN A 144 -25.84 18.43 12.47
N GLY A 145 -24.69 18.55 13.10
CA GLY A 145 -24.42 17.87 14.36
C GLY A 145 -25.08 18.59 15.54
N VAL A 146 -25.31 17.87 16.60
CA VAL A 146 -25.87 18.40 17.84
C VAL A 146 -25.03 18.01 19.04
N LEU A 147 -24.81 18.97 19.92
CA LEU A 147 -24.00 18.81 21.12
C LEU A 147 -24.84 19.20 22.34
N VAL A 148 -24.73 18.43 23.42
CA VAL A 148 -25.28 18.78 24.74
C VAL A 148 -24.16 19.14 25.71
N ASP A 149 -24.31 20.20 26.47
CA ASP A 149 -23.39 20.63 27.53
C ASP A 149 -24.18 20.99 28.82
N SER A 150 -23.81 20.33 29.90
CA SER A 150 -24.39 20.62 31.24
C SER A 150 -23.77 21.83 31.92
N GLY A 151 -22.70 22.41 31.37
CA GLY A 151 -21.89 23.41 32.07
C GLY A 151 -21.01 22.86 33.19
N SER A 152 -21.24 21.63 33.65
CA SER A 152 -20.47 20.93 34.71
C SER A 152 -19.44 19.93 34.14
N GLY A 153 -19.17 19.96 32.82
CA GLY A 153 -18.24 19.08 32.16
C GLY A 153 -18.83 17.81 31.54
N LYS A 154 -20.11 17.50 31.80
CA LYS A 154 -20.80 16.39 31.14
C LYS A 154 -21.29 16.83 29.78
N ARG A 155 -20.81 16.14 28.73
CA ARG A 155 -21.03 16.50 27.33
C ARG A 155 -21.18 15.28 26.45
N ALA A 156 -21.98 15.40 25.42
CA ALA A 156 -22.08 14.41 24.35
C ALA A 156 -22.42 15.08 23.02
N THR A 157 -22.13 14.42 21.93
CA THR A 157 -22.50 14.89 20.60
C THR A 157 -22.97 13.76 19.71
N TYR A 158 -23.77 14.10 18.72
CA TYR A 158 -24.04 13.31 17.52
C TYR A 158 -23.61 14.12 16.30
N LEU A 159 -22.91 13.46 15.40
CA LEU A 159 -22.56 14.00 14.09
C LEU A 159 -23.81 14.11 13.20
N PRO A 160 -23.78 14.92 12.13
CA PRO A 160 -24.86 14.97 11.16
C PRO A 160 -25.21 13.58 10.63
N GLY A 161 -26.49 13.34 10.43
CA GLY A 161 -26.98 12.10 9.82
C GLY A 161 -27.01 10.86 10.72
N VAL A 162 -26.54 10.94 11.98
CA VAL A 162 -26.60 9.77 12.91
C VAL A 162 -28.03 9.34 13.17
N PHE A 163 -28.96 10.28 13.25
CA PHE A 163 -30.41 10.01 13.41
C PHE A 163 -31.21 10.89 12.45
N PRO A 164 -31.14 10.71 11.12
CA PRO A 164 -31.63 11.66 10.14
C PRO A 164 -33.16 11.90 10.22
N ASN A 165 -33.91 10.92 10.72
CA ASN A 165 -35.37 10.92 10.78
C ASN A 165 -35.91 10.94 12.21
N ALA A 166 -35.04 11.07 13.21
CA ALA A 166 -35.49 11.07 14.62
C ALA A 166 -36.08 12.43 15.03
N SER A 167 -37.06 12.38 15.91
CA SER A 167 -37.63 13.60 16.52
C SER A 167 -36.62 14.27 17.46
N TRP A 168 -36.78 15.58 17.65
CA TRP A 168 -35.95 16.31 18.60
C TRP A 168 -36.04 15.73 20.02
N ALA A 169 -37.25 15.34 20.46
CA ALA A 169 -37.46 14.73 21.76
C ALA A 169 -36.61 13.45 21.94
N TYR A 170 -36.49 12.63 20.91
CA TYR A 170 -35.64 11.45 20.93
C TYR A 170 -34.15 11.83 20.99
N ILE A 171 -33.72 12.75 20.14
CA ILE A 171 -32.30 13.18 20.04
C ILE A 171 -31.86 13.82 21.36
N SER A 172 -32.63 14.75 21.92
CA SER A 172 -32.29 15.45 23.15
C SER A 172 -32.21 14.49 24.34
N GLN A 173 -33.17 13.56 24.45
CA GLN A 173 -33.15 12.53 25.50
C GLN A 173 -31.94 11.57 25.35
N SER A 174 -31.70 11.10 24.16
CA SER A 174 -30.59 10.19 23.88
C SER A 174 -29.21 10.85 24.13
N LEU A 175 -29.05 12.13 23.76
CA LEU A 175 -27.85 12.90 24.07
C LEU A 175 -27.63 13.12 25.56
N ARG A 176 -28.72 13.43 26.32
CA ARG A 176 -28.63 13.52 27.76
C ARG A 176 -28.18 12.21 28.39
N GLN A 177 -28.73 11.09 27.95
CA GLN A 177 -28.34 9.77 28.41
C GLN A 177 -26.87 9.48 28.07
N LYS A 178 -26.43 9.77 26.84
CA LYS A 178 -25.04 9.62 26.41
C LYS A 178 -24.06 10.47 27.22
N ALA A 179 -24.47 11.66 27.63
CA ALA A 179 -23.71 12.54 28.51
C ALA A 179 -23.75 12.14 30.00
N GLY A 180 -24.50 11.10 30.37
CA GLY A 180 -24.73 10.73 31.77
C GLY A 180 -25.52 11.77 32.55
N LEU A 181 -26.49 12.44 31.90
CA LEU A 181 -27.38 13.43 32.47
C LEU A 181 -28.76 12.82 32.74
N GLY A 182 -29.35 13.21 33.85
CA GLY A 182 -30.74 12.89 34.12
C GLY A 182 -31.70 13.66 33.18
N ARG A 183 -32.95 13.18 33.06
CA ARG A 183 -33.96 13.78 32.16
C ARG A 183 -34.23 15.24 32.46
N THR A 184 -34.16 15.64 33.70
CA THR A 184 -34.44 17.00 34.19
C THR A 184 -33.19 17.83 34.48
N SER A 185 -31.99 17.28 34.24
CA SER A 185 -30.75 18.01 34.47
C SER A 185 -30.65 19.24 33.56
N ALA A 186 -30.22 20.38 34.11
CA ALA A 186 -29.98 21.57 33.30
C ALA A 186 -28.90 21.25 32.25
N ALA A 187 -29.18 21.56 30.99
CA ALA A 187 -28.27 21.37 29.89
C ALA A 187 -28.62 22.32 28.73
N ARG A 188 -27.61 22.74 27.98
CA ARG A 188 -27.78 23.51 26.77
C ARG A 188 -27.48 22.63 25.57
N PHE A 189 -28.19 22.87 24.50
CA PHE A 189 -27.97 22.18 23.22
C PHE A 189 -27.46 23.16 22.19
N TYR A 190 -26.54 22.69 21.36
CA TYR A 190 -25.94 23.48 20.31
C TYR A 190 -25.93 22.69 18.99
N ALA A 191 -26.33 23.34 17.90
CA ALA A 191 -26.10 22.85 16.54
C ALA A 191 -24.76 23.34 16.02
N TYR A 192 -24.12 22.53 15.21
CA TYR A 192 -22.90 22.88 14.50
C TYR A 192 -22.86 22.24 13.11
N ASP A 193 -22.16 22.91 12.21
CA ASP A 193 -21.88 22.37 10.89
C ASP A 193 -20.60 21.54 10.90
N THR A 194 -20.47 20.60 9.96
CA THR A 194 -19.26 19.82 9.78
C THR A 194 -18.70 20.00 8.38
N THR A 195 -17.38 19.88 8.27
CA THR A 195 -16.69 19.63 7.00
C THR A 195 -16.27 18.18 7.01
N VAL A 196 -16.74 17.39 6.03
CA VAL A 196 -16.49 15.96 5.98
C VAL A 196 -15.51 15.66 4.86
N ILE A 197 -14.48 14.87 5.17
CA ILE A 197 -13.48 14.36 4.24
C ILE A 197 -13.58 12.84 4.29
N THR A 198 -14.03 12.21 3.20
CA THR A 198 -14.18 10.76 3.09
C THR A 198 -13.23 10.22 2.03
N PHE A 199 -12.54 9.14 2.32
CA PHE A 199 -11.64 8.49 1.38
C PHE A 199 -11.45 7.01 1.70
N GLN A 200 -11.20 6.23 0.64
CA GLN A 200 -10.86 4.82 0.77
C GLN A 200 -9.37 4.65 1.10
N ILE A 201 -9.07 3.86 2.10
CA ILE A 201 -7.69 3.58 2.54
C ILE A 201 -6.89 2.98 1.40
N TYR A 202 -7.44 2.00 0.70
CA TYR A 202 -6.80 1.36 -0.45
C TYR A 202 -6.33 2.39 -1.49
N ASN A 203 -7.24 3.22 -1.97
CA ASN A 203 -6.93 4.19 -3.03
C ASN A 203 -5.87 5.22 -2.57
N THR A 204 -5.84 5.52 -1.28
CA THR A 204 -4.84 6.42 -0.70
C THR A 204 -3.48 5.74 -0.58
N LEU A 205 -3.41 4.50 -0.10
CA LEU A 205 -2.17 3.75 0.04
C LEU A 205 -1.47 3.52 -1.31
N PHE A 206 -2.24 3.20 -2.35
CA PHE A 206 -1.71 2.90 -3.68
C PHE A 206 -1.78 4.09 -4.65
N SER A 207 -2.04 5.29 -4.14
CA SER A 207 -1.91 6.52 -4.93
C SER A 207 -0.43 6.80 -5.25
N ALA A 208 -0.16 7.43 -6.38
CA ALA A 208 1.20 7.83 -6.75
C ALA A 208 1.91 8.65 -5.66
N PRO A 209 1.27 9.63 -5.00
CA PRO A 209 1.87 10.32 -3.85
C PRO A 209 2.25 9.38 -2.71
N SER A 210 1.37 8.47 -2.29
CA SER A 210 1.64 7.54 -1.20
C SER A 210 2.84 6.64 -1.50
N VAL A 211 2.85 6.01 -2.67
CA VAL A 211 3.95 5.17 -3.12
C VAL A 211 5.26 5.95 -3.15
N SER A 212 5.23 7.21 -3.60
CA SER A 212 6.40 8.10 -3.60
C SER A 212 6.94 8.31 -2.18
N TYR A 213 6.10 8.67 -1.22
CA TYR A 213 6.52 8.89 0.17
C TYR A 213 7.11 7.62 0.79
N LEU A 214 6.44 6.47 0.64
CA LEU A 214 6.92 5.20 1.17
C LEU A 214 8.30 4.80 0.61
N ARG A 215 8.54 5.07 -0.66
CA ARG A 215 9.78 4.74 -1.35
C ARG A 215 10.92 5.72 -1.05
N THR A 216 10.60 6.99 -0.86
CA THR A 216 11.59 8.04 -0.60
C THR A 216 12.40 7.76 0.66
N ASP A 217 11.78 7.28 1.72
CA ASP A 217 12.46 6.94 2.97
C ASP A 217 13.55 5.89 2.76
N VAL A 218 13.23 4.85 2.00
CA VAL A 218 14.18 3.77 1.70
C VAL A 218 15.32 4.29 0.83
N ALA A 219 15.02 5.15 -0.15
CA ALA A 219 16.06 5.75 -0.97
C ALA A 219 17.03 6.61 -0.15
N PHE A 220 16.53 7.37 0.82
CA PHE A 220 17.36 8.12 1.76
C PHE A 220 18.24 7.23 2.62
N PHE A 221 17.73 6.07 3.06
CA PHE A 221 18.54 5.09 3.78
C PHE A 221 19.73 4.62 2.93
N TYR A 222 19.46 4.21 1.68
CA TYR A 222 20.51 3.78 0.76
C TYR A 222 21.54 4.89 0.53
N LEU A 223 21.10 6.13 0.33
CA LEU A 223 21.99 7.27 0.13
C LEU A 223 22.87 7.54 1.35
N LYS A 224 22.32 7.41 2.56
CA LYS A 224 23.02 7.71 3.82
C LYS A 224 24.03 6.63 4.19
N GLN A 225 23.70 5.36 3.92
CA GLN A 225 24.54 4.21 4.26
C GLN A 225 25.55 3.86 3.16
N TYR A 226 25.33 4.41 1.94
CA TYR A 226 26.15 4.11 0.79
C TYR A 226 27.46 4.87 0.82
N ASP A 227 28.57 4.13 1.04
CA ASP A 227 29.93 4.68 0.87
C ASP A 227 30.58 4.16 -0.43
N ASN A 228 30.83 2.86 -0.54
CA ASN A 228 31.33 2.23 -1.76
C ASN A 228 30.46 1.07 -2.26
N PHE A 229 29.78 0.38 -1.36
CA PHE A 229 28.88 -0.74 -1.66
C PHE A 229 27.56 -0.61 -0.94
N VAL A 230 26.48 -1.02 -1.58
CA VAL A 230 25.16 -1.06 -0.98
C VAL A 230 25.18 -2.08 0.17
N PRO A 231 24.79 -1.72 1.39
CA PRO A 231 24.77 -2.65 2.49
C PRO A 231 23.71 -3.72 2.25
N TYR A 232 24.05 -4.97 2.58
CA TYR A 232 23.13 -6.10 2.47
C TYR A 232 22.19 -6.20 3.70
N GLU A 233 22.75 -5.98 4.89
CA GLU A 233 21.99 -6.01 6.14
C GLU A 233 22.20 -4.72 6.94
N TYR A 234 21.18 -4.36 7.69
CA TYR A 234 21.23 -3.25 8.66
C TYR A 234 20.73 -3.71 10.02
N ASN A 235 21.49 -3.43 11.06
CA ASN A 235 21.12 -3.70 12.44
C ASN A 235 20.68 -2.40 13.15
N ALA A 236 19.40 -2.31 13.49
CA ALA A 236 18.84 -1.11 14.12
C ALA A 236 19.35 -0.87 15.54
N THR A 237 19.82 -1.90 16.24
CA THR A 237 20.35 -1.78 17.61
C THR A 237 21.75 -1.19 17.61
N THR A 238 22.65 -1.73 16.76
CA THR A 238 24.04 -1.25 16.66
C THR A 238 24.17 -0.08 15.68
N LYS A 239 23.15 0.15 14.84
CA LYS A 239 23.16 1.10 13.71
C LYS A 239 24.25 0.79 12.67
N GLU A 240 24.68 -0.45 12.62
CA GLU A 240 25.70 -0.91 11.70
C GLU A 240 25.10 -1.56 10.45
N SER A 241 25.75 -1.31 9.34
CA SER A 241 25.44 -1.93 8.05
C SER A 241 26.51 -2.95 7.70
N ARG A 242 26.09 -4.12 7.26
CA ARG A 242 26.98 -5.17 6.75
C ARG A 242 26.95 -5.20 5.23
N VAL A 243 28.13 -5.10 4.62
CA VAL A 243 28.32 -5.30 3.20
C VAL A 243 28.91 -6.69 2.99
N ASP A 244 28.26 -7.52 2.17
CA ASP A 244 28.76 -8.83 1.79
C ASP A 244 29.07 -8.84 0.28
N MET A 245 30.31 -8.63 -0.07
CA MET A 245 30.76 -8.57 -1.47
C MET A 245 30.65 -9.92 -2.19
N GLY A 246 30.61 -11.03 -1.44
CA GLY A 246 30.44 -12.38 -1.99
C GLY A 246 29.02 -12.65 -2.52
N GLU A 247 28.03 -11.92 -2.01
CA GLU A 247 26.63 -12.02 -2.43
C GLU A 247 26.32 -11.18 -3.68
N ALA A 248 27.01 -11.47 -4.78
CA ALA A 248 26.96 -10.68 -6.01
C ALA A 248 25.53 -10.46 -6.52
N VAL A 249 24.69 -11.50 -6.49
CA VAL A 249 23.31 -11.45 -7.02
C VAL A 249 22.49 -10.42 -6.24
N ARG A 250 22.48 -10.50 -4.91
CA ARG A 250 21.69 -9.63 -4.04
C ARG A 250 22.19 -8.19 -4.06
N ASN A 251 23.51 -8.01 -4.03
CA ASN A 251 24.09 -6.66 -4.10
C ASN A 251 23.73 -5.96 -5.41
N VAL A 252 23.83 -6.65 -6.55
CA VAL A 252 23.48 -6.06 -7.85
C VAL A 252 21.97 -5.82 -7.96
N ALA A 253 21.14 -6.72 -7.42
CA ALA A 253 19.70 -6.53 -7.38
C ALA A 253 19.33 -5.26 -6.59
N CYS A 254 19.84 -5.12 -5.37
CA CYS A 254 19.63 -3.91 -4.54
C CYS A 254 20.09 -2.62 -5.23
N ILE A 255 21.24 -2.65 -5.89
CA ILE A 255 21.72 -1.50 -6.68
C ILE A 255 20.73 -1.19 -7.81
N GLY A 256 20.21 -2.21 -8.49
CA GLY A 256 19.22 -2.08 -9.55
C GLY A 256 17.92 -1.44 -9.08
N ASP A 257 17.47 -1.80 -7.87
CA ASP A 257 16.26 -1.28 -7.26
C ASP A 257 16.42 0.21 -6.91
N VAL A 258 17.55 0.58 -6.29
CA VAL A 258 17.87 1.99 -5.99
C VAL A 258 17.97 2.82 -7.27
N ILE A 259 18.59 2.29 -8.33
CA ILE A 259 18.71 2.97 -9.62
C ILE A 259 17.32 3.15 -10.26
N GLY A 260 16.49 2.11 -10.25
CA GLY A 260 15.14 2.17 -10.77
C GLY A 260 14.32 3.24 -10.05
N PHE A 261 14.34 3.20 -8.76
CA PHE A 261 13.68 4.18 -7.93
C PHE A 261 14.14 5.62 -8.21
N ALA A 262 15.46 5.84 -8.25
CA ALA A 262 16.00 7.17 -8.52
C ALA A 262 15.62 7.69 -9.91
N HIS A 263 15.55 6.80 -10.90
CA HIS A 263 15.11 7.14 -12.25
C HIS A 263 13.62 7.56 -12.26
N ASP A 264 12.76 6.76 -11.65
CA ASP A 264 11.31 6.96 -11.67
C ASP A 264 10.89 8.24 -10.90
N TYR A 265 11.61 8.56 -9.83
CA TYR A 265 11.32 9.73 -9.00
C TYR A 265 12.26 10.92 -9.27
N LYS A 266 13.07 10.88 -10.32
CA LYS A 266 14.01 11.94 -10.72
C LYS A 266 14.95 12.39 -9.59
N ILE A 267 15.35 11.45 -8.73
CA ILE A 267 16.30 11.70 -7.65
C ILE A 267 17.71 11.73 -8.26
N VAL A 268 18.40 12.84 -8.07
CA VAL A 268 19.79 12.99 -8.49
C VAL A 268 20.69 12.50 -7.34
N PHE A 269 21.46 11.46 -7.58
CA PHE A 269 22.52 11.00 -6.67
C PHE A 269 23.75 11.92 -6.85
N GLU A 270 23.63 13.16 -6.38
CA GLU A 270 24.75 14.10 -6.41
C GLU A 270 25.92 13.53 -5.59
N ASN A 271 27.08 13.38 -6.22
CA ASN A 271 28.37 13.04 -5.62
C ASN A 271 28.58 11.59 -5.13
N LYS A 272 27.69 10.62 -5.39
CA LYS A 272 27.97 9.22 -5.02
C LYS A 272 28.00 8.31 -6.25
N PRO A 273 29.16 7.71 -6.56
CA PRO A 273 29.29 6.86 -7.74
C PRO A 273 28.68 5.46 -7.49
N ILE A 274 27.44 5.23 -7.94
CA ILE A 274 26.86 3.87 -8.00
C ILE A 274 27.56 3.01 -9.05
N LEU A 275 28.15 3.63 -10.06
CA LEU A 275 28.82 2.97 -11.18
C LEU A 275 30.02 2.08 -10.81
N PRO A 276 30.88 2.42 -9.83
CA PRO A 276 32.00 1.54 -9.47
C PRO A 276 31.59 0.15 -9.02
N ASN A 277 30.44 0.02 -8.36
CA ASN A 277 29.93 -1.28 -7.92
C ASN A 277 29.46 -2.11 -9.09
N LEU A 278 28.72 -1.51 -10.03
CA LEU A 278 28.32 -2.18 -11.26
C LEU A 278 29.55 -2.59 -12.09
N GLU A 279 30.59 -1.75 -12.14
CA GLU A 279 31.84 -2.08 -12.81
C GLU A 279 32.54 -3.28 -12.18
N TYR A 280 32.62 -3.32 -10.84
CA TYR A 280 33.22 -4.45 -10.13
C TYR A 280 32.52 -5.78 -10.49
N TYR A 281 31.19 -5.84 -10.42
CA TYR A 281 30.45 -7.05 -10.73
C TYR A 281 30.44 -7.39 -12.22
N TYR A 282 30.50 -6.40 -13.10
CA TYR A 282 30.70 -6.62 -14.53
C TYR A 282 32.06 -7.28 -14.83
N GLN A 283 33.11 -6.84 -14.15
CA GLN A 283 34.45 -7.46 -14.29
C GLN A 283 34.49 -8.90 -13.76
N LEU A 284 33.75 -9.19 -12.68
CA LEU A 284 33.59 -10.57 -12.20
C LEU A 284 32.86 -11.43 -13.23
N TRP A 285 31.80 -10.91 -13.83
CA TRP A 285 31.06 -11.62 -14.88
C TRP A 285 31.94 -11.87 -16.11
N LEU A 286 32.74 -10.92 -16.57
CA LEU A 286 33.65 -11.10 -17.69
C LEU A 286 34.68 -12.24 -17.47
N LYS A 287 35.14 -12.39 -16.21
CA LYS A 287 36.08 -13.45 -15.83
C LYS A 287 35.43 -14.84 -15.80
N ALA A 288 34.19 -14.93 -15.37
CA ALA A 288 33.47 -16.18 -15.20
C ALA A 288 31.96 -16.03 -15.52
N PRO A 289 31.58 -15.89 -16.82
CA PRO A 289 30.19 -15.57 -17.20
C PRO A 289 29.15 -16.60 -16.74
N ASN A 290 29.49 -17.86 -16.63
CA ASN A 290 28.58 -18.90 -16.17
C ASN A 290 28.39 -18.90 -14.64
N VAL A 291 29.44 -18.51 -13.89
CA VAL A 291 29.38 -18.42 -12.42
C VAL A 291 28.54 -17.22 -11.98
N TYR A 292 28.76 -16.09 -12.64
CA TYR A 292 28.04 -14.83 -12.32
C TYR A 292 26.85 -14.57 -13.25
N ARG A 293 26.28 -15.62 -13.85
CA ARG A 293 25.18 -15.50 -14.83
C ARG A 293 23.95 -14.84 -14.22
N GLN A 294 23.54 -15.29 -13.04
CA GLN A 294 22.38 -14.69 -12.36
C GLN A 294 22.65 -13.22 -11.97
N ALA A 295 23.85 -12.88 -11.50
CA ALA A 295 24.21 -11.48 -11.24
C ALA A 295 24.15 -10.62 -12.52
N SER A 296 24.47 -11.19 -13.70
CA SER A 296 24.37 -10.46 -14.97
C SER A 296 22.94 -10.07 -15.34
N ILE A 297 21.94 -10.79 -14.89
CA ILE A 297 20.52 -10.44 -15.09
C ILE A 297 20.24 -9.07 -14.45
N PHE A 298 20.64 -8.92 -13.19
CA PHE A 298 20.43 -7.66 -12.46
C PHE A 298 21.35 -6.53 -12.94
N LEU A 299 22.56 -6.86 -13.44
CA LEU A 299 23.42 -5.87 -14.12
C LEU A 299 22.77 -5.31 -15.38
N ILE A 300 22.14 -6.15 -16.20
CA ILE A 300 21.38 -5.72 -17.37
C ILE A 300 20.26 -4.78 -16.92
N ARG A 301 19.50 -5.13 -15.88
CA ARG A 301 18.42 -4.30 -15.33
C ARG A 301 18.94 -2.93 -14.91
N ALA A 302 20.02 -2.90 -14.14
CA ALA A 302 20.61 -1.67 -13.63
C ALA A 302 21.14 -0.77 -14.76
N TYR A 303 21.89 -1.33 -15.73
CA TYR A 303 22.42 -0.57 -16.87
C TYR A 303 21.29 -0.07 -17.79
N ASN A 304 20.28 -0.91 -18.04
CA ASN A 304 19.16 -0.56 -18.90
C ASN A 304 18.32 0.58 -18.30
N ARG A 305 18.01 0.52 -17.00
CA ARG A 305 17.28 1.58 -16.27
C ARG A 305 18.03 2.92 -16.29
N ARG A 306 19.35 2.89 -16.25
CA ARG A 306 20.17 4.11 -16.39
C ARG A 306 20.39 4.57 -17.83
N GLY A 307 20.06 3.78 -18.81
CA GLY A 307 20.32 4.08 -20.20
C GLY A 307 21.82 4.12 -20.57
N VAL A 308 22.70 3.49 -19.76
CA VAL A 308 24.15 3.49 -19.94
C VAL A 308 24.68 2.13 -20.38
N HIS A 309 25.89 2.12 -20.97
CA HIS A 309 26.62 0.91 -21.33
C HIS A 309 25.84 -0.11 -22.19
N GLN A 310 25.08 0.37 -23.18
CA GLN A 310 24.22 -0.47 -24.02
C GLN A 310 24.95 -1.65 -24.70
N SER A 311 26.23 -1.49 -25.05
CA SER A 311 27.05 -2.58 -25.56
C SER A 311 27.25 -3.73 -24.55
N ARG A 312 27.38 -3.41 -23.26
CA ARG A 312 27.46 -4.41 -22.18
C ARG A 312 26.12 -5.11 -21.98
N VAL A 313 25.02 -4.34 -22.02
CA VAL A 313 23.65 -4.90 -21.98
C VAL A 313 23.46 -5.90 -23.13
N GLN A 314 23.85 -5.54 -24.36
CA GLN A 314 23.75 -6.43 -25.53
C GLN A 314 24.59 -7.70 -25.37
N LEU A 315 25.84 -7.57 -24.86
CA LEU A 315 26.73 -8.70 -24.66
C LEU A 315 26.16 -9.70 -23.63
N MET A 316 25.78 -9.21 -22.47
CA MET A 316 25.18 -10.03 -21.40
C MET A 316 23.84 -10.63 -21.84
N SER A 317 22.99 -9.86 -22.51
CA SER A 317 21.71 -10.34 -23.05
C SER A 317 21.90 -11.45 -24.06
N SER A 318 22.90 -11.33 -24.95
CA SER A 318 23.22 -12.37 -25.92
C SER A 318 23.68 -13.66 -25.25
N HIS A 319 24.45 -13.56 -24.16
CA HIS A 319 24.86 -14.71 -23.35
C HIS A 319 23.66 -15.40 -22.71
N LEU A 320 22.71 -14.64 -22.11
CA LEU A 320 21.50 -15.17 -21.50
C LEU A 320 20.56 -15.81 -22.53
N TYR A 321 20.35 -15.18 -23.68
CA TYR A 321 19.57 -15.79 -24.77
C TYR A 321 20.17 -17.12 -25.24
N SER A 322 21.49 -17.19 -25.39
CA SER A 322 22.17 -18.43 -25.75
C SER A 322 22.04 -19.50 -24.66
N ALA A 323 22.02 -19.11 -23.38
CA ALA A 323 21.76 -20.02 -22.26
C ALA A 323 20.31 -20.54 -22.27
N MET A 324 19.34 -19.69 -22.56
CA MET A 324 17.93 -20.07 -22.72
C MET A 324 17.73 -21.07 -23.85
N GLU A 325 18.31 -20.78 -25.02
CA GLU A 325 18.20 -21.64 -26.20
C GLU A 325 18.80 -23.03 -25.97
N ARG A 326 19.81 -23.15 -25.10
CA ARG A 326 20.42 -24.42 -24.70
C ARG A 326 19.78 -25.06 -23.47
N ASN A 327 18.69 -24.50 -22.94
CA ASN A 327 18.06 -24.91 -21.69
C ASN A 327 19.05 -24.96 -20.50
N ALA A 328 20.00 -24.04 -20.47
CA ALA A 328 21.06 -23.98 -19.46
C ALA A 328 20.73 -23.06 -18.27
N LEU A 329 19.58 -22.36 -18.30
CA LEU A 329 19.08 -21.59 -17.15
C LEU A 329 18.35 -22.51 -16.18
N GLU A 330 18.52 -22.25 -14.90
CA GLU A 330 17.73 -22.89 -13.85
C GLU A 330 16.27 -22.44 -13.97
N PRO A 331 15.31 -23.37 -14.24
CA PRO A 331 13.96 -22.97 -14.62
C PRO A 331 13.15 -22.42 -13.44
N ARG A 332 13.54 -22.67 -12.20
CA ARG A 332 12.84 -22.25 -11.00
C ARG A 332 13.00 -20.74 -10.72
N PHE A 333 14.21 -20.20 -10.89
CA PHE A 333 14.53 -18.81 -10.56
C PHE A 333 15.15 -18.06 -11.73
N GLU A 334 16.33 -18.48 -12.23
CA GLU A 334 17.08 -17.75 -13.25
C GLU A 334 16.27 -17.46 -14.52
N MET A 335 15.41 -18.40 -14.92
CA MET A 335 14.61 -18.25 -16.13
C MET A 335 13.58 -17.13 -15.99
N GLY A 336 12.87 -17.08 -14.86
CA GLY A 336 11.89 -16.02 -14.57
C GLY A 336 12.55 -14.64 -14.46
N GLU A 337 13.64 -14.55 -13.70
CA GLU A 337 14.43 -13.32 -13.59
C GLU A 337 14.90 -12.84 -14.97
N ALA A 338 15.47 -13.75 -15.77
CA ALA A 338 16.00 -13.41 -17.09
C ALA A 338 14.90 -12.97 -18.07
N VAL A 339 13.75 -13.64 -18.10
CA VAL A 339 12.62 -13.26 -18.97
C VAL A 339 12.10 -11.88 -18.59
N SER A 340 11.90 -11.61 -17.29
CA SER A 340 11.44 -10.31 -16.81
C SER A 340 12.37 -9.17 -17.24
N VAL A 341 13.68 -9.35 -17.10
CA VAL A 341 14.68 -8.32 -17.42
C VAL A 341 14.89 -8.18 -18.93
N LEU A 342 14.98 -9.30 -19.66
CA LEU A 342 15.20 -9.28 -21.11
C LEU A 342 13.99 -8.79 -21.91
N ALA A 343 12.79 -8.82 -21.34
CA ALA A 343 11.62 -8.18 -21.93
C ALA A 343 11.73 -6.63 -21.97
N GLN A 344 12.59 -6.07 -21.15
CA GLN A 344 12.76 -4.61 -21.00
C GLN A 344 13.97 -4.04 -21.78
N VAL A 345 14.79 -4.88 -22.42
CA VAL A 345 15.92 -4.38 -23.23
C VAL A 345 15.46 -3.77 -24.55
N SER A 346 16.29 -2.93 -25.15
CA SER A 346 15.95 -2.21 -26.38
C SER A 346 15.57 -3.09 -27.57
N VAL A 347 16.13 -4.30 -27.66
CA VAL A 347 15.86 -5.26 -28.74
C VAL A 347 15.59 -6.65 -28.14
N PRO A 348 14.37 -6.91 -27.62
CA PRO A 348 14.03 -8.18 -27.01
C PRO A 348 13.80 -9.27 -28.06
N ARG A 349 14.30 -10.50 -27.80
CA ARG A 349 14.02 -11.68 -28.64
C ARG A 349 12.71 -12.35 -28.20
N VAL A 350 11.57 -11.72 -28.51
CA VAL A 350 10.23 -12.10 -28.04
C VAL A 350 9.94 -13.60 -28.20
N LYS A 351 10.32 -14.22 -29.33
CA LYS A 351 10.08 -15.67 -29.54
C LYS A 351 10.81 -16.55 -28.52
N VAL A 352 12.04 -16.18 -28.13
CA VAL A 352 12.81 -16.93 -27.13
C VAL A 352 12.19 -16.76 -25.75
N LEU A 353 11.81 -15.53 -25.41
CA LEU A 353 11.17 -15.21 -24.12
C LEU A 353 9.81 -15.93 -23.96
N LYS A 354 9.01 -16.01 -25.03
CA LYS A 354 7.74 -16.75 -25.02
C LYS A 354 7.93 -18.24 -24.78
N ARG A 355 8.91 -18.86 -25.43
CA ARG A 355 9.22 -20.29 -25.19
C ARG A 355 9.64 -20.53 -23.73
N ALA A 356 10.45 -19.63 -23.17
CA ALA A 356 10.82 -19.72 -21.75
C ALA A 356 9.58 -19.57 -20.85
N LEU A 357 8.67 -18.65 -21.18
CA LEU A 357 7.41 -18.48 -20.46
C LEU A 357 6.52 -19.74 -20.53
N ASP A 358 6.46 -20.41 -21.68
CA ASP A 358 5.72 -21.68 -21.84
C ASP A 358 6.30 -22.79 -20.95
N VAL A 359 7.64 -22.88 -20.84
CA VAL A 359 8.29 -23.84 -19.92
C VAL A 359 7.93 -23.54 -18.48
N MET A 360 7.97 -22.27 -18.08
CA MET A 360 7.59 -21.85 -16.73
C MET A 360 6.11 -22.13 -16.43
N ARG A 361 5.23 -21.92 -17.41
CA ARG A 361 3.81 -22.24 -17.30
C ARG A 361 3.57 -23.72 -17.01
N GLY A 362 4.24 -24.63 -17.71
CA GLY A 362 4.14 -26.06 -17.44
C GLY A 362 4.49 -26.41 -15.99
N ARG A 363 5.51 -25.77 -15.42
CA ARG A 363 5.87 -25.97 -14.02
C ARG A 363 4.77 -25.52 -13.05
N VAL A 364 4.07 -24.42 -13.34
CA VAL A 364 2.95 -23.95 -12.51
C VAL A 364 1.79 -24.93 -12.61
N GLU A 365 1.52 -25.49 -13.78
CA GLU A 365 0.52 -26.54 -13.98
C GLU A 365 0.88 -27.78 -13.13
N ASP A 366 2.15 -28.19 -13.10
CA ASP A 366 2.64 -29.30 -12.26
C ASP A 366 2.46 -28.99 -10.76
N MET A 367 2.74 -27.75 -10.30
CA MET A 367 2.50 -27.31 -8.92
C MET A 367 1.03 -27.46 -8.53
N LEU A 368 0.10 -27.21 -9.45
CA LEU A 368 -1.34 -27.36 -9.20
C LEU A 368 -1.75 -28.84 -9.07
N HIS A 369 -1.05 -29.76 -9.70
CA HIS A 369 -1.32 -31.19 -9.62
C HIS A 369 -0.67 -31.89 -8.41
N THR A 370 0.35 -31.27 -7.77
CA THR A 370 0.99 -31.83 -6.58
C THR A 370 0.14 -31.69 -5.32
N SER A 371 0.18 -32.66 -4.43
CA SER A 371 -0.59 -32.65 -3.18
C SER A 371 -0.04 -31.67 -2.14
N THR A 372 1.25 -31.33 -2.22
CA THR A 372 1.94 -30.40 -1.33
C THR A 372 2.66 -29.33 -2.13
N THR A 373 2.37 -28.07 -1.83
CA THR A 373 3.06 -26.91 -2.40
C THR A 373 3.88 -26.24 -1.30
N PRO A 374 5.22 -26.38 -1.34
CA PRO A 374 6.09 -25.70 -0.38
C PRO A 374 5.91 -24.17 -0.46
N LEU A 375 6.04 -23.50 0.67
CA LEU A 375 5.96 -22.04 0.74
C LEU A 375 7.04 -21.37 -0.14
N ASP A 376 8.21 -21.99 -0.25
CA ASP A 376 9.30 -21.52 -1.11
C ASP A 376 8.92 -21.36 -2.59
N ASN A 377 7.84 -21.99 -3.03
CA ASN A 377 7.35 -21.80 -4.39
C ASN A 377 6.86 -20.38 -4.66
N VAL A 378 6.56 -19.57 -3.64
CA VAL A 378 6.18 -18.17 -3.83
C VAL A 378 7.27 -17.34 -4.50
N PHE A 379 8.55 -17.68 -4.28
CA PHE A 379 9.66 -17.02 -4.97
C PHE A 379 9.64 -17.32 -6.47
N GLU A 380 9.39 -18.57 -6.86
CA GLU A 380 9.24 -18.95 -8.27
C GLU A 380 8.01 -18.26 -8.90
N LEU A 381 6.87 -18.25 -8.20
CA LEU A 381 5.66 -17.59 -8.66
C LEU A 381 5.85 -16.08 -8.83
N ASN A 382 6.63 -15.44 -7.96
CA ASN A 382 6.95 -14.03 -8.07
C ASN A 382 7.73 -13.72 -9.36
N TRP A 383 8.81 -14.43 -9.62
CA TRP A 383 9.61 -14.20 -10.84
C TRP A 383 8.83 -14.47 -12.11
N GLN A 384 7.93 -15.47 -12.09
CA GLN A 384 7.04 -15.72 -13.21
C GLN A 384 5.99 -14.61 -13.37
N SER A 385 5.43 -14.07 -12.28
CA SER A 385 4.48 -12.97 -12.34
C SER A 385 5.09 -11.71 -12.94
N GLN A 386 6.33 -11.38 -12.58
CA GLN A 386 7.11 -10.29 -13.21
C GLN A 386 7.32 -10.55 -14.71
N SER A 387 7.66 -11.78 -15.08
CA SER A 387 7.85 -12.16 -16.49
C SER A 387 6.58 -11.98 -17.32
N VAL A 388 5.45 -12.44 -16.79
CA VAL A 388 4.13 -12.28 -17.44
C VAL A 388 3.79 -10.80 -17.61
N HIS A 389 3.98 -10.01 -16.56
CA HIS A 389 3.71 -8.58 -16.58
C HIS A 389 4.58 -7.85 -17.62
N GLN A 390 5.89 -8.06 -17.62
CA GLN A 390 6.80 -7.35 -18.52
C GLN A 390 6.61 -7.76 -19.98
N LEU A 391 6.38 -9.05 -20.27
CA LEU A 391 6.06 -9.50 -21.64
C LEU A 391 4.71 -8.97 -22.11
N PHE A 392 3.71 -8.94 -21.24
CA PHE A 392 2.41 -8.36 -21.60
C PHE A 392 2.55 -6.87 -21.94
N LYS A 393 3.27 -6.11 -21.09
CA LYS A 393 3.56 -4.69 -21.34
C LYS A 393 4.30 -4.48 -22.66
N LEU A 394 5.31 -5.31 -22.96
CA LEU A 394 6.06 -5.25 -24.22
C LEU A 394 5.14 -5.48 -25.43
N GLU A 395 4.32 -6.52 -25.42
CA GLU A 395 3.45 -6.84 -26.57
C GLU A 395 2.31 -5.87 -26.76
N THR A 396 1.75 -5.33 -25.69
CA THR A 396 0.68 -4.33 -25.78
C THR A 396 1.16 -2.99 -26.31
N SER A 397 2.46 -2.69 -26.15
CA SER A 397 3.07 -1.51 -26.76
C SER A 397 3.33 -1.64 -28.27
N THR A 398 3.33 -2.87 -28.81
CA THR A 398 3.78 -3.14 -30.20
C THR A 398 2.73 -3.77 -31.10
N THR A 399 1.71 -4.44 -30.59
CA THR A 399 0.75 -5.24 -31.37
C THR A 399 -0.68 -5.21 -30.85
N ALA A 400 -1.61 -5.65 -31.73
CA ALA A 400 -3.04 -5.69 -31.48
C ALA A 400 -3.47 -6.70 -30.37
N PRO A 401 -4.70 -6.60 -29.90
CA PRO A 401 -5.24 -7.13 -28.64
C PRO A 401 -5.31 -8.66 -28.48
N LYS A 402 -4.96 -9.47 -29.48
CA LYS A 402 -5.03 -10.94 -29.37
C LYS A 402 -4.03 -11.56 -28.37
N ALA A 403 -2.94 -10.86 -28.05
CA ALA A 403 -1.92 -11.32 -27.12
C ALA A 403 -2.42 -11.30 -25.67
N SER A 404 -3.39 -10.44 -25.33
CA SER A 404 -3.83 -10.20 -23.95
C SER A 404 -4.36 -11.46 -23.25
N LYS A 405 -5.10 -12.32 -23.94
CA LYS A 405 -5.72 -13.51 -23.34
C LYS A 405 -4.69 -14.49 -22.77
N THR A 406 -3.62 -14.78 -23.50
CA THR A 406 -2.59 -15.74 -23.06
C THR A 406 -1.91 -15.31 -21.76
N TYR A 407 -1.63 -14.01 -21.59
CA TYR A 407 -0.99 -13.49 -20.38
C TYR A 407 -1.97 -13.45 -19.21
N VAL A 408 -3.23 -13.10 -19.44
CA VAL A 408 -4.28 -13.15 -18.41
C VAL A 408 -4.51 -14.58 -17.94
N ASP A 409 -4.62 -15.54 -18.85
CA ASP A 409 -4.79 -16.96 -18.52
C ASP A 409 -3.58 -17.47 -17.69
N HIS A 410 -2.36 -17.02 -18.04
CA HIS A 410 -1.16 -17.38 -17.26
C HIS A 410 -1.15 -16.70 -15.88
N ALA A 411 -1.53 -15.43 -15.78
CA ALA A 411 -1.62 -14.73 -14.52
C ALA A 411 -2.67 -15.36 -13.59
N LEU A 412 -3.81 -15.79 -14.14
CA LEU A 412 -4.84 -16.51 -13.38
C LEU A 412 -4.35 -17.89 -12.92
N LEU A 413 -3.54 -18.57 -13.73
CA LEU A 413 -2.90 -19.83 -13.34
C LEU A 413 -1.92 -19.63 -12.18
N LEU A 414 -1.08 -18.60 -12.25
CA LEU A 414 -0.16 -18.20 -11.17
C LEU A 414 -0.92 -17.85 -9.89
N PHE A 415 -2.01 -17.11 -10.00
CA PHE A 415 -2.85 -16.77 -8.86
C PHE A 415 -3.46 -18.02 -8.20
N ARG A 416 -3.96 -18.98 -8.97
CA ARG A 416 -4.45 -20.25 -8.44
C ARG A 416 -3.36 -21.03 -7.71
N ALA A 417 -2.15 -21.09 -8.28
CA ALA A 417 -1.01 -21.75 -7.64
C ALA A 417 -0.60 -21.02 -6.36
N PHE A 418 -0.60 -19.68 -6.37
CA PHE A 418 -0.39 -18.86 -5.21
C PHE A 418 -1.43 -19.16 -4.11
N MET A 419 -2.72 -19.13 -4.43
CA MET A 419 -3.79 -19.41 -3.48
C MET A 419 -3.67 -20.81 -2.88
N LYS A 420 -3.30 -21.81 -3.68
CA LYS A 420 -3.06 -23.17 -3.19
C LYS A 420 -1.88 -23.25 -2.22
N THR A 421 -0.80 -22.50 -2.51
CA THR A 421 0.38 -22.40 -1.63
C THR A 421 0.05 -21.62 -0.36
N ALA A 422 -0.70 -20.55 -0.49
CA ALA A 422 -1.03 -19.62 0.57
C ALA A 422 -2.16 -20.13 1.49
N GLN A 423 -3.12 -20.93 1.00
CA GLN A 423 -4.27 -21.40 1.80
C GLN A 423 -3.89 -22.06 3.14
N ARG A 424 -2.72 -22.69 3.22
CA ARG A 424 -2.23 -23.28 4.47
C ARG A 424 -1.52 -22.27 5.38
N THR A 425 -1.08 -21.16 4.84
CA THR A 425 -0.24 -20.16 5.51
C THR A 425 -1.03 -18.88 5.87
N ILE A 426 -2.10 -18.59 5.13
CA ILE A 426 -2.99 -17.42 5.32
C ILE A 426 -3.63 -17.41 6.72
N VAL A 427 -3.84 -18.57 7.34
CA VAL A 427 -4.41 -18.67 8.70
C VAL A 427 -3.55 -17.94 9.76
N ARG A 428 -2.29 -17.59 9.44
CA ARG A 428 -1.39 -16.88 10.35
C ARG A 428 -0.42 -15.95 9.60
N LEU A 429 -0.92 -14.92 8.92
CA LEU A 429 -0.05 -13.90 8.27
C LEU A 429 1.03 -13.38 9.21
N ASN A 430 0.65 -13.06 10.45
CA ASN A 430 1.60 -12.62 11.48
C ASN A 430 2.67 -13.66 11.86
N SER A 431 2.55 -14.90 11.40
CA SER A 431 3.57 -15.94 11.61
C SER A 431 4.55 -16.07 10.44
N LEU A 432 4.27 -15.46 9.28
CA LEU A 432 5.18 -15.49 8.14
C LEU A 432 6.42 -14.64 8.40
N GLU A 433 7.54 -15.06 7.87
CA GLU A 433 8.75 -14.25 7.84
C GLU A 433 8.60 -13.09 6.83
N THR A 434 9.25 -11.98 7.11
CA THR A 434 9.14 -10.74 6.33
C THR A 434 9.52 -10.93 4.86
N ASN A 435 10.48 -11.81 4.55
CA ASN A 435 10.87 -12.13 3.18
C ASN A 435 9.72 -12.74 2.37
N TYR A 436 8.95 -13.67 2.95
CA TYR A 436 7.79 -14.25 2.27
C TYR A 436 6.71 -13.20 2.06
N LEU A 437 6.45 -12.35 3.05
CA LEU A 437 5.44 -11.28 2.94
C LEU A 437 5.79 -10.31 1.80
N ALA A 438 7.05 -9.88 1.71
CA ALA A 438 7.51 -8.96 0.68
C ALA A 438 7.41 -9.56 -0.73
N VAL A 439 7.87 -10.80 -0.91
CA VAL A 439 7.83 -11.52 -2.19
C VAL A 439 6.40 -11.80 -2.64
N ILE A 440 5.52 -12.18 -1.71
CA ILE A 440 4.09 -12.39 -2.01
C ILE A 440 3.43 -11.07 -2.41
N TYR A 441 3.72 -9.98 -1.70
CA TYR A 441 3.19 -8.67 -2.04
C TYR A 441 3.61 -8.26 -3.46
N GLU A 442 4.88 -8.43 -3.81
CA GLU A 442 5.37 -8.14 -5.16
C GLU A 442 4.73 -9.04 -6.22
N CYS A 443 4.57 -10.33 -5.95
CA CYS A 443 3.88 -11.26 -6.82
C CYS A 443 2.45 -10.80 -7.12
N LEU A 444 1.68 -10.50 -6.08
CA LEU A 444 0.29 -10.02 -6.22
C LEU A 444 0.21 -8.68 -6.95
N SER A 445 1.18 -7.79 -6.72
CA SER A 445 1.26 -6.49 -7.42
C SER A 445 1.47 -6.67 -8.93
N ASN A 446 2.33 -7.59 -9.34
CA ASN A 446 2.54 -7.90 -10.75
C ASN A 446 1.29 -8.55 -11.38
N LEU A 447 0.61 -9.45 -10.65
CA LEU A 447 -0.64 -10.06 -11.12
C LEU A 447 -1.75 -9.01 -11.27
N GLU A 448 -1.90 -8.10 -10.32
CA GLU A 448 -2.86 -6.99 -10.42
C GLU A 448 -2.54 -6.09 -11.62
N ALA A 449 -1.27 -5.75 -11.84
CA ALA A 449 -0.85 -4.96 -13.01
C ALA A 449 -1.22 -5.62 -14.33
N VAL A 450 -1.12 -6.95 -14.44
CA VAL A 450 -1.60 -7.70 -15.62
C VAL A 450 -3.11 -7.56 -15.80
N MET A 451 -3.89 -7.61 -14.71
CA MET A 451 -5.36 -7.44 -14.78
C MET A 451 -5.73 -6.03 -15.22
N ILE A 452 -5.11 -5.00 -14.65
CA ILE A 452 -5.32 -3.59 -15.03
C ILE A 452 -4.98 -3.38 -16.51
N LEU A 453 -3.84 -3.88 -17.00
CA LEU A 453 -3.46 -3.80 -18.40
C LEU A 453 -4.49 -4.52 -19.29
N SER A 454 -5.00 -5.67 -18.86
CA SER A 454 -6.03 -6.41 -19.57
C SER A 454 -7.33 -5.60 -19.71
N GLU A 455 -7.78 -4.96 -18.64
CA GLU A 455 -8.99 -4.13 -18.64
C GLU A 455 -8.86 -2.94 -19.59
N MET A 456 -7.73 -2.25 -19.57
CA MET A 456 -7.45 -1.14 -20.48
C MET A 456 -7.51 -1.57 -21.96
N HIS A 457 -7.01 -2.77 -22.27
CA HIS A 457 -7.02 -3.31 -23.63
C HIS A 457 -8.38 -3.92 -24.02
N THR A 458 -9.13 -4.46 -23.06
CA THR A 458 -10.44 -5.10 -23.31
C THR A 458 -11.54 -4.06 -23.48
N ALA A 459 -11.45 -2.90 -22.85
CA ALA A 459 -12.36 -1.77 -23.13
C ALA A 459 -12.33 -1.36 -24.60
N ALA A 460 -11.22 -1.64 -25.31
CA ALA A 460 -11.10 -1.47 -26.76
C ALA A 460 -11.67 -2.65 -27.57
N ILE A 461 -12.00 -3.80 -26.93
CA ILE A 461 -12.44 -5.03 -27.60
C ILE A 461 -13.65 -5.61 -26.86
N LYS A 462 -14.84 -5.37 -27.39
CA LYS A 462 -16.15 -5.77 -26.83
C LYS A 462 -16.44 -7.29 -26.74
N SER A 463 -15.48 -8.20 -26.56
CA SER A 463 -15.74 -9.64 -26.75
C SER A 463 -15.10 -10.65 -25.77
N VAL A 464 -14.76 -10.29 -24.55
CA VAL A 464 -14.24 -11.27 -23.56
C VAL A 464 -15.21 -11.43 -22.40
N ASN A 465 -15.35 -12.67 -21.90
CA ASN A 465 -16.20 -13.05 -20.78
C ASN A 465 -15.71 -12.38 -19.47
N TYR A 466 -16.19 -11.16 -19.24
CA TYR A 466 -15.69 -10.18 -18.24
C TYR A 466 -15.86 -10.64 -16.79
N THR A 467 -16.86 -11.48 -16.51
CA THR A 467 -17.28 -11.78 -15.13
C THR A 467 -16.21 -12.54 -14.32
N HIS A 468 -15.55 -13.52 -14.93
CA HIS A 468 -14.52 -14.30 -14.23
C HIS A 468 -13.21 -13.53 -14.00
N THR A 469 -12.87 -12.61 -14.91
CA THR A 469 -11.65 -11.80 -14.81
C THR A 469 -11.81 -10.71 -13.76
N ALA A 470 -12.99 -10.08 -13.69
CA ALA A 470 -13.28 -9.06 -12.67
C ALA A 470 -13.28 -9.64 -11.25
N MET A 471 -13.91 -10.80 -11.03
CA MET A 471 -13.88 -11.47 -9.72
C MET A 471 -12.45 -11.85 -9.28
N ALA A 472 -11.61 -12.31 -10.23
CA ALA A 472 -10.22 -12.62 -9.94
C ALA A 472 -9.39 -11.38 -9.67
N HIS A 473 -9.66 -10.26 -10.35
CA HIS A 473 -9.00 -8.99 -10.10
C HIS A 473 -9.29 -8.47 -8.69
N ASP A 474 -10.56 -8.48 -8.29
CA ASP A 474 -10.95 -8.06 -6.94
C ASP A 474 -10.30 -8.94 -5.86
N GLU A 475 -10.22 -10.25 -6.07
CA GLU A 475 -9.55 -11.16 -5.13
C GLU A 475 -8.04 -10.91 -5.06
N ILE A 476 -7.35 -10.76 -6.20
CA ILE A 476 -5.92 -10.41 -6.24
C ILE A 476 -5.69 -9.10 -5.50
N ARG A 477 -6.52 -8.11 -5.73
CA ARG A 477 -6.46 -6.80 -5.11
C ARG A 477 -6.64 -6.89 -3.60
N ASN A 478 -7.61 -7.64 -3.12
CA ASN A 478 -7.86 -7.84 -1.70
C ASN A 478 -6.68 -8.55 -1.02
N GLN A 479 -6.14 -9.59 -1.65
CA GLN A 479 -4.95 -10.28 -1.13
C GLN A 479 -3.72 -9.36 -1.10
N ARG A 480 -3.46 -8.59 -2.16
CA ARG A 480 -2.37 -7.60 -2.18
C ARG A 480 -2.47 -6.61 -1.02
N LEU A 481 -3.67 -6.08 -0.80
CA LEU A 481 -3.93 -5.15 0.27
C LEU A 481 -3.63 -5.75 1.64
N ARG A 482 -4.05 -6.99 1.85
CA ARG A 482 -3.82 -7.79 3.03
C ARG A 482 -2.33 -7.90 3.38
N TYR A 483 -1.52 -8.33 2.41
CA TYR A 483 -0.08 -8.46 2.61
C TYR A 483 0.60 -7.11 2.82
N PHE A 484 0.16 -6.07 2.12
CA PHE A 484 0.68 -4.72 2.32
C PHE A 484 0.39 -4.20 3.74
N ALA A 485 -0.82 -4.38 4.24
CA ALA A 485 -1.19 -3.95 5.58
C ALA A 485 -0.33 -4.64 6.65
N THR A 486 -0.08 -5.95 6.50
CA THR A 486 0.81 -6.70 7.38
C THR A 486 2.26 -6.20 7.29
N LEU A 487 2.76 -5.91 6.09
CA LEU A 487 4.09 -5.32 5.89
C LEU A 487 4.19 -3.93 6.52
N ALA A 488 3.15 -3.11 6.38
CA ALA A 488 3.11 -1.78 6.97
C ALA A 488 3.23 -1.81 8.50
N GLU A 489 2.68 -2.82 9.17
CA GLU A 489 2.83 -3.01 10.62
C GLU A 489 4.25 -3.41 11.03
N ILE A 490 4.96 -4.14 10.17
CA ILE A 490 6.34 -4.58 10.41
C ILE A 490 7.33 -3.45 10.10
N ARG A 491 6.94 -2.50 9.25
CA ARG A 491 7.77 -1.36 8.87
C ARG A 491 8.05 -0.48 10.07
N ARG A 492 9.34 -0.32 10.40
CA ARG A 492 9.79 0.39 11.61
C ARG A 492 11.04 1.24 11.34
N GLY A 493 11.38 2.04 12.32
CA GLY A 493 12.63 2.78 12.36
C GLY A 493 12.62 4.09 11.56
N GLU A 494 13.75 4.78 11.61
CA GLU A 494 13.94 6.11 11.03
C GLU A 494 13.84 6.12 9.50
N TYR A 495 14.12 4.98 8.86
CA TYR A 495 14.17 4.84 7.39
C TYR A 495 13.02 4.03 6.80
N GLY A 496 12.03 3.65 7.60
CA GLY A 496 10.90 2.87 7.13
C GLY A 496 11.26 1.50 6.54
N LEU A 497 12.33 0.87 7.03
CA LEU A 497 12.75 -0.45 6.58
C LEU A 497 11.84 -1.55 7.11
N TYR A 498 11.78 -2.66 6.38
CA TYR A 498 11.06 -3.85 6.78
C TYR A 498 11.98 -4.79 7.55
N TYR A 499 11.74 -4.90 8.85
CA TYR A 499 12.57 -5.70 9.75
C TYR A 499 12.08 -7.13 9.82
N PHE A 500 13.02 -8.05 10.10
CA PHE A 500 12.68 -9.41 10.53
C PHE A 500 11.91 -9.39 11.86
N LYS A 501 11.35 -10.53 12.23
CA LYS A 501 10.60 -10.71 13.49
C LYS A 501 11.42 -10.36 14.75
N ASP A 502 12.75 -10.41 14.68
CA ASP A 502 13.64 -9.97 15.75
C ASP A 502 13.51 -8.45 16.02
N GLY A 503 12.90 -7.69 15.09
CA GLY A 503 12.74 -6.25 15.17
C GLY A 503 14.04 -5.47 15.14
N LYS A 504 15.16 -6.11 14.84
CA LYS A 504 16.53 -5.54 14.91
C LYS A 504 17.23 -5.56 13.56
N THR A 505 17.03 -6.60 12.78
CA THR A 505 17.73 -6.81 11.51
C THR A 505 16.81 -6.54 10.33
N ALA A 506 17.24 -5.70 9.40
CA ALA A 506 16.58 -5.51 8.10
C ALA A 506 17.54 -5.94 6.99
N ARG A 507 17.03 -6.70 6.02
CA ARG A 507 17.75 -7.03 4.79
C ARG A 507 17.22 -6.17 3.66
N LEU A 508 18.13 -5.60 2.89
CA LEU A 508 17.76 -4.62 1.87
C LEU A 508 17.17 -5.27 0.61
N ASP A 509 17.56 -6.51 0.30
CA ASP A 509 16.93 -7.29 -0.77
C ASP A 509 15.43 -7.53 -0.52
N ILE A 510 15.02 -7.70 0.75
CA ILE A 510 13.61 -7.83 1.13
C ILE A 510 12.86 -6.52 0.91
N THR A 511 13.48 -5.42 1.33
CA THR A 511 12.91 -4.09 1.09
C THR A 511 12.82 -3.79 -0.41
N GLY A 512 13.78 -4.27 -1.21
CA GLY A 512 13.78 -4.19 -2.66
C GLY A 512 12.52 -4.79 -3.29
N HIS A 513 12.05 -5.94 -2.83
CA HIS A 513 10.80 -6.56 -3.31
C HIS A 513 9.57 -5.66 -3.11
N VAL A 514 9.53 -4.87 -2.04
CA VAL A 514 8.44 -3.90 -1.81
C VAL A 514 8.58 -2.68 -2.71
N LEU A 515 9.83 -2.26 -3.01
CA LEU A 515 10.11 -1.11 -3.88
C LEU A 515 9.85 -1.41 -5.36
N ASP A 516 10.14 -2.62 -5.79
CA ASP A 516 9.98 -3.06 -7.19
C ASP A 516 8.53 -3.46 -7.54
N ALA A 517 7.64 -3.58 -6.56
CA ALA A 517 6.24 -3.85 -6.80
C ALA A 517 5.62 -2.72 -7.65
N PRO A 518 4.96 -3.02 -8.77
CA PRO A 518 4.35 -2.02 -9.66
C PRO A 518 3.21 -1.25 -9.01
#